data_e5103c3fa62f2e8f2fcdd6a76db447ea
#
_entry.id   e5103c3fa62f2e8f2fcdd6a76db447ea
#
_cell.length_a   1.000
_cell.length_b   1.000
_cell.length_c   1.000
_cell.angle_alpha   90.00
_cell.angle_beta   90.00
_cell.angle_gamma   90.00
#
_symmetry.space_group_name_H-M   'P 1'
#
loop_
_entity.id
_entity.type
_entity.pdbx_description
1 polymer ?
#
loop_
_entity_poly.entity_id
_entity_poly.type
_entity_poly.pdbx_seq_one_letter_code
_entity_poly.pdbx_strand_id
1 'polypeptide(L)'
;MAKAQDDSIRCSFCGREKKDVNVLIAGITGHICDSCISQAHLIVEEESGLKSNAEIEKSLKLLTPEEIVDHLNNHVIGQEDAKKVLAVAVYNHYKRLLQKRKSKDEIEIEKSNVIMVGETGTGKTLLARSIAKLLNVPFCIADATVLTEAGYVGEDVESILSRLLQAADFDVNAAERGIVFIDEIDKIARRSD
;
A
#
# COMPACT_ATOMS: atom_id res chain seq x y z
N MET A 1 -5.48 -64.27 2.89
CA MET A 1 -4.54 -63.18 3.22
C MET A 1 -4.48 -62.25 2.05
N ALA A 2 -5.29 -61.19 2.07
CA ALA A 2 -5.29 -60.17 1.04
C ALA A 2 -4.12 -59.17 1.35
N LYS A 3 -3.18 -59.07 0.39
CA LYS A 3 -2.14 -58.04 0.42
C LYS A 3 -2.82 -56.69 0.28
N ALA A 4 -2.68 -55.84 1.29
CA ALA A 4 -3.01 -54.43 1.18
C ALA A 4 -2.19 -53.86 0.01
N GLN A 5 -2.88 -53.32 -1.00
CA GLN A 5 -2.29 -52.47 -2.02
C GLN A 5 -1.84 -51.21 -1.30
N ASP A 6 -0.55 -51.02 -1.24
CA ASP A 6 0.08 -49.77 -0.87
C ASP A 6 -0.16 -48.81 -2.05
N ASP A 7 -1.32 -48.15 -2.03
CA ASP A 7 -1.64 -47.06 -2.96
C ASP A 7 -0.64 -45.92 -2.66
N SER A 8 0.43 -45.89 -3.47
CA SER A 8 1.43 -44.84 -3.37
C SER A 8 0.74 -43.46 -3.48
N ILE A 9 0.67 -42.78 -2.36
CA ILE A 9 0.04 -41.46 -2.26
C ILE A 9 0.74 -40.51 -3.22
N ARG A 10 -0.03 -39.95 -4.20
CA ARG A 10 0.49 -39.14 -5.29
C ARG A 10 -0.19 -37.78 -5.30
N CYS A 11 0.51 -36.78 -5.85
CA CYS A 11 -0.10 -35.49 -6.16
C CYS A 11 -1.15 -35.65 -7.26
N SER A 12 -2.38 -35.22 -7.00
CA SER A 12 -3.51 -35.31 -7.96
C SER A 12 -3.37 -34.36 -9.15
N PHE A 13 -2.45 -33.37 -9.07
CA PHE A 13 -2.19 -32.39 -10.12
C PHE A 13 -1.07 -32.82 -11.08
N CYS A 14 0.08 -33.23 -10.55
CA CYS A 14 1.24 -33.58 -11.38
C CYS A 14 1.62 -35.05 -11.37
N GLY A 15 0.96 -35.91 -10.55
CA GLY A 15 1.19 -37.34 -10.48
C GLY A 15 2.44 -37.76 -9.72
N ARG A 16 3.29 -36.85 -9.20
CA ARG A 16 4.50 -37.18 -8.44
C ARG A 16 4.17 -37.92 -7.15
N GLU A 17 4.99 -38.91 -6.80
CA GLU A 17 4.83 -39.67 -5.57
C GLU A 17 5.31 -38.88 -4.36
N LYS A 18 4.83 -39.24 -3.17
CA LYS A 18 5.20 -38.57 -1.90
C LYS A 18 6.73 -38.56 -1.66
N LYS A 19 7.45 -39.52 -2.16
CA LYS A 19 8.92 -39.61 -2.04
C LYS A 19 9.68 -38.60 -2.92
N ASP A 20 9.02 -38.08 -3.98
CA ASP A 20 9.60 -37.18 -4.99
C ASP A 20 9.26 -35.71 -4.73
N VAL A 21 8.61 -35.39 -3.62
CA VAL A 21 8.16 -34.04 -3.23
C VAL A 21 8.52 -33.75 -1.77
N ASN A 22 8.78 -32.49 -1.44
CA ASN A 22 9.13 -32.11 -0.07
C ASN A 22 7.90 -32.15 0.86
N VAL A 23 6.76 -31.68 0.37
CA VAL A 23 5.50 -31.63 1.12
C VAL A 23 4.38 -32.12 0.22
N LEU A 24 3.51 -32.97 0.77
CA LEU A 24 2.28 -33.41 0.12
C LEU A 24 1.12 -33.16 1.09
N ILE A 25 0.23 -32.25 0.73
CA ILE A 25 -0.94 -31.87 1.52
C ILE A 25 -2.11 -32.74 1.10
N ALA A 26 -2.75 -33.38 2.07
CA ALA A 26 -3.93 -34.21 1.84
C ALA A 26 -5.21 -33.35 1.90
N GLY A 27 -6.04 -33.43 0.87
CA GLY A 27 -7.40 -32.93 0.83
C GLY A 27 -8.43 -34.05 0.99
N ILE A 28 -9.72 -33.70 0.92
CA ILE A 28 -10.83 -34.66 1.10
C ILE A 28 -10.83 -35.73 -0.03
N THR A 29 -10.54 -35.35 -1.27
CA THR A 29 -10.62 -36.21 -2.46
C THR A 29 -9.30 -36.34 -3.22
N GLY A 30 -8.21 -35.69 -2.75
CA GLY A 30 -6.94 -35.68 -3.46
C GLY A 30 -5.80 -35.09 -2.65
N HIS A 31 -4.63 -35.08 -3.27
CA HIS A 31 -3.41 -34.57 -2.66
C HIS A 31 -2.78 -33.52 -3.58
N ILE A 32 -2.10 -32.53 -3.01
CA ILE A 32 -1.37 -31.52 -3.77
C ILE A 32 0.04 -31.37 -3.21
N CYS A 33 1.05 -31.32 -4.09
CA CYS A 33 2.44 -31.14 -3.68
C CYS A 33 2.83 -29.65 -3.62
N ASP A 34 3.91 -29.36 -2.90
CA ASP A 34 4.52 -28.04 -2.75
C ASP A 34 4.76 -27.33 -4.09
N SER A 35 5.28 -28.05 -5.07
CA SER A 35 5.53 -27.51 -6.42
C SER A 35 4.23 -27.08 -7.13
N CYS A 36 3.15 -27.89 -7.05
CA CYS A 36 1.86 -27.56 -7.65
C CYS A 36 1.16 -26.42 -6.89
N ILE A 37 1.32 -26.33 -5.56
CA ILE A 37 0.81 -25.19 -4.78
C ILE A 37 1.46 -23.89 -5.24
N SER A 38 2.79 -23.89 -5.40
CA SER A 38 3.53 -22.71 -5.86
C SER A 38 3.11 -22.27 -7.26
N GLN A 39 2.91 -23.22 -8.18
CA GLN A 39 2.42 -22.92 -9.53
C GLN A 39 0.98 -22.40 -9.51
N ALA A 40 0.09 -23.04 -8.75
CA ALA A 40 -1.30 -22.60 -8.64
C ALA A 40 -1.39 -21.20 -8.01
N HIS A 41 -0.55 -20.90 -7.04
CA HIS A 41 -0.46 -19.57 -6.42
C HIS A 41 -0.06 -18.49 -7.44
N LEU A 42 0.97 -18.75 -8.25
CA LEU A 42 1.39 -17.82 -9.32
C LEU A 42 0.27 -17.57 -10.34
N ILE A 43 -0.45 -18.60 -10.76
CA ILE A 43 -1.56 -18.47 -11.70
C ILE A 43 -2.70 -17.64 -11.08
N VAL A 44 -3.04 -17.89 -9.82
CA VAL A 44 -4.07 -17.13 -9.10
C VAL A 44 -3.65 -15.67 -8.93
N GLU A 45 -2.38 -15.40 -8.62
CA GLU A 45 -1.84 -14.04 -8.53
C GLU A 45 -1.92 -13.33 -9.90
N GLU A 46 -1.55 -14.01 -10.97
CA GLU A 46 -1.56 -13.48 -12.35
C GLU A 46 -2.99 -13.19 -12.84
N GLU A 47 -3.94 -14.11 -12.62
CA GLU A 47 -5.34 -13.94 -13.04
C GLU A 47 -6.14 -12.99 -12.15
N SER A 48 -5.83 -12.92 -10.85
CA SER A 48 -6.52 -12.03 -9.92
C SER A 48 -6.00 -10.59 -9.94
N GLY A 49 -4.88 -10.32 -10.63
CA GLY A 49 -4.20 -9.02 -10.63
C GLY A 49 -3.63 -8.65 -9.26
N LEU A 50 -3.68 -9.56 -8.30
CA LEU A 50 -3.14 -9.39 -6.96
C LEU A 50 -1.62 -9.58 -7.02
N LYS A 51 -0.90 -8.49 -7.28
CA LYS A 51 0.55 -8.49 -7.03
C LYS A 51 0.76 -8.86 -5.57
N SER A 52 1.56 -9.89 -5.31
CA SER A 52 1.79 -10.34 -3.94
C SER A 52 2.38 -9.19 -3.10
N ASN A 53 1.97 -9.09 -1.83
CA ASN A 53 2.53 -8.11 -0.90
C ASN A 53 4.07 -8.16 -0.87
N ALA A 54 4.68 -9.31 -1.17
CA ALA A 54 6.12 -9.49 -1.25
C ALA A 54 6.78 -8.79 -2.47
N GLU A 55 6.10 -8.69 -3.61
CA GLU A 55 6.61 -7.96 -4.78
C GLU A 55 6.46 -6.45 -4.60
N ILE A 56 5.38 -6.04 -3.94
CA ILE A 56 5.14 -4.65 -3.61
C ILE A 56 6.09 -4.17 -2.49
N GLU A 57 6.40 -5.03 -1.51
CA GLU A 57 7.45 -4.76 -0.50
C GLU A 57 8.83 -4.59 -1.15
N LYS A 58 9.13 -5.32 -2.22
CA LYS A 58 10.39 -5.17 -3.00
C LYS A 58 10.41 -3.91 -3.85
N SER A 59 9.26 -3.41 -4.30
CA SER A 59 9.14 -2.19 -5.10
C SER A 59 9.18 -0.91 -4.27
N LEU A 60 8.79 -0.97 -2.99
CA LEU A 60 8.89 0.15 -2.04
C LEU A 60 10.32 0.22 -1.49
N LYS A 61 11.21 0.90 -2.22
CA LYS A 61 12.51 1.27 -1.68
C LYS A 61 12.29 2.30 -0.57
N LEU A 62 12.52 1.92 0.68
CA LEU A 62 12.48 2.86 1.81
C LEU A 62 13.66 3.84 1.64
N LEU A 63 13.35 5.03 1.14
CA LEU A 63 14.30 6.12 1.00
C LEU A 63 14.56 6.75 2.36
N THR A 64 15.81 7.12 2.63
CA THR A 64 16.18 7.86 3.84
C THR A 64 15.61 9.29 3.80
N PRO A 65 15.42 9.95 4.96
CA PRO A 65 14.98 11.36 4.99
C PRO A 65 15.90 12.29 4.18
N GLU A 66 17.21 12.02 4.13
CA GLU A 66 18.17 12.78 3.33
C GLU A 66 17.88 12.63 1.84
N GLU A 67 17.72 11.42 1.34
CA GLU A 67 17.38 11.14 -0.07
C GLU A 67 16.07 11.82 -0.48
N ILE A 68 15.08 11.85 0.43
CA ILE A 68 13.80 12.54 0.19
C ILE A 68 14.00 14.05 0.10
N VAL A 69 14.78 14.65 1.01
CA VAL A 69 15.09 16.09 0.99
C VAL A 69 15.85 16.46 -0.28
N ASP A 70 16.85 15.69 -0.67
CA ASP A 70 17.63 15.91 -1.89
C ASP A 70 16.75 15.89 -3.14
N HIS A 71 15.82 14.94 -3.22
CA HIS A 71 14.84 14.92 -4.30
C HIS A 71 13.96 16.16 -4.29
N LEU A 72 13.46 16.57 -3.13
CA LEU A 72 12.62 17.77 -3.00
C LEU A 72 13.38 19.04 -3.36
N ASN A 73 14.67 19.14 -3.05
CA ASN A 73 15.52 20.27 -3.41
C ASN A 73 15.64 20.46 -4.92
N ASN A 74 15.57 19.39 -5.72
CA ASN A 74 15.58 19.45 -7.17
C ASN A 74 14.27 19.98 -7.78
N HIS A 75 13.16 20.00 -7.02
CA HIS A 75 11.83 20.34 -7.52
C HIS A 75 11.21 21.58 -6.86
N VAL A 76 11.59 21.88 -5.62
CA VAL A 76 11.02 22.97 -4.81
C VAL A 76 12.14 23.85 -4.29
N ILE A 77 12.06 25.14 -4.58
CA ILE A 77 13.03 26.14 -4.10
C ILE A 77 12.60 26.61 -2.71
N GLY A 78 13.56 26.70 -1.77
CA GLY A 78 13.29 27.11 -0.38
C GLY A 78 12.51 26.06 0.41
N GLN A 79 11.82 26.49 1.47
CA GLN A 79 11.01 25.64 2.35
C GLN A 79 11.82 24.54 3.06
N GLU A 80 13.05 24.83 3.47
CA GLU A 80 14.01 23.83 3.98
C GLU A 80 13.48 23.08 5.22
N ASP A 81 12.86 23.77 6.16
CA ASP A 81 12.33 23.15 7.38
C ASP A 81 11.10 22.28 7.08
N ALA A 82 10.22 22.76 6.20
CA ALA A 82 9.05 21.99 5.77
C ALA A 82 9.47 20.69 5.06
N LYS A 83 10.50 20.73 4.20
CA LYS A 83 11.05 19.57 3.51
C LYS A 83 11.60 18.54 4.51
N LYS A 84 12.35 18.97 5.51
CA LYS A 84 12.91 18.07 6.55
C LYS A 84 11.82 17.39 7.34
N VAL A 85 10.85 18.15 7.86
CA VAL A 85 9.75 17.60 8.65
C VAL A 85 8.93 16.61 7.83
N LEU A 86 8.61 16.98 6.58
CA LEU A 86 7.84 16.15 5.68
C LEU A 86 8.59 14.87 5.29
N ALA A 87 9.90 14.94 5.04
CA ALA A 87 10.73 13.79 4.75
C ALA A 87 10.76 12.77 5.89
N VAL A 88 10.89 13.25 7.13
CA VAL A 88 10.85 12.39 8.33
C VAL A 88 9.47 11.77 8.53
N ALA A 89 8.39 12.54 8.37
CA ALA A 89 7.02 12.05 8.51
C ALA A 89 6.72 10.94 7.48
N VAL A 90 7.11 11.17 6.22
CA VAL A 90 6.97 10.18 5.14
C VAL A 90 7.80 8.93 5.39
N TYR A 91 9.06 9.09 5.78
CA TYR A 91 9.93 7.96 6.14
C TYR A 91 9.30 7.10 7.26
N ASN A 92 8.84 7.72 8.33
CA ASN A 92 8.21 7.02 9.45
C ASN A 92 6.93 6.29 9.01
N HIS A 93 6.11 6.91 8.15
CA HIS A 93 4.90 6.30 7.63
C HIS A 93 5.22 5.01 6.84
N TYR A 94 6.14 5.07 5.88
CA TYR A 94 6.48 3.90 5.07
C TYR A 94 7.28 2.86 5.84
N LYS A 95 8.14 3.28 6.78
CA LYS A 95 8.80 2.36 7.70
C LYS A 95 7.78 1.56 8.53
N ARG A 96 6.73 2.22 9.02
CA ARG A 96 5.63 1.57 9.74
C ARG A 96 4.91 0.53 8.85
N LEU A 97 4.63 0.85 7.59
CA LEU A 97 3.99 -0.07 6.65
C LEU A 97 4.84 -1.31 6.36
N LEU A 98 6.17 -1.14 6.32
CA LEU A 98 7.12 -2.23 6.08
C LEU A 98 7.48 -3.02 7.34
N GLN A 99 7.16 -2.50 8.53
CA GLN A 99 7.46 -3.16 9.79
C GLN A 99 6.54 -4.37 9.97
N LYS A 100 7.11 -5.58 9.87
CA LYS A 100 6.40 -6.82 10.20
C LYS A 100 6.30 -6.92 11.71
N ARG A 101 5.09 -6.93 12.27
CA ARG A 101 4.84 -7.13 13.70
C ARG A 101 5.44 -8.48 14.15
N LYS A 102 6.65 -8.48 14.68
CA LYS A 102 7.37 -9.72 15.05
C LYS A 102 7.73 -9.86 16.54
N SER A 103 7.77 -8.80 17.32
CA SER A 103 8.08 -8.93 18.76
C SER A 103 7.30 -7.91 19.61
N LYS A 104 7.09 -8.27 20.90
CA LYS A 104 6.48 -7.38 21.89
C LYS A 104 7.40 -6.22 22.32
N ASP A 105 8.68 -6.27 21.95
CA ASP A 105 9.71 -5.31 22.37
C ASP A 105 10.07 -4.31 21.26
N GLU A 106 9.43 -4.36 20.08
CA GLU A 106 9.66 -3.38 19.01
C GLU A 106 8.87 -2.10 19.27
N ILE A 107 9.55 -0.94 19.05
CA ILE A 107 8.92 0.38 19.14
C ILE A 107 7.84 0.49 18.05
N GLU A 108 6.59 0.71 18.47
CA GLU A 108 5.48 0.93 17.57
C GLU A 108 5.54 2.38 17.03
N ILE A 109 5.62 2.53 15.71
CA ILE A 109 5.54 3.83 15.05
C ILE A 109 4.06 4.15 14.84
N GLU A 110 3.56 5.18 15.50
CA GLU A 110 2.17 5.63 15.36
C GLU A 110 1.89 6.21 13.98
N LYS A 111 0.63 6.08 13.54
CA LYS A 111 0.15 6.74 12.32
C LYS A 111 -0.02 8.23 12.61
N SER A 112 0.60 9.07 11.80
CA SER A 112 0.45 10.52 11.86
C SER A 112 -0.03 11.10 10.54
N ASN A 113 -0.81 12.18 10.63
CA ASN A 113 -1.16 13.02 9.50
C ASN A 113 -0.30 14.29 9.56
N VAL A 114 0.00 14.87 8.40
CA VAL A 114 0.79 16.11 8.31
C VAL A 114 -0.14 17.27 7.94
N ILE A 115 -0.07 18.35 8.70
CA ILE A 115 -0.77 19.60 8.39
C ILE A 115 0.27 20.58 7.84
N MET A 116 -0.03 21.15 6.67
CA MET A 116 0.81 22.14 6.00
C MET A 116 0.11 23.50 6.03
N VAL A 117 0.72 24.46 6.71
CA VAL A 117 0.19 25.82 6.85
C VAL A 117 1.08 26.81 6.11
N GLY A 118 0.48 27.73 5.38
CA GLY A 118 1.20 28.77 4.62
C GLY A 118 0.32 29.41 3.58
N GLU A 119 0.75 30.55 3.05
CA GLU A 119 0.02 31.31 2.03
C GLU A 119 -0.18 30.50 0.74
N THR A 120 -1.17 30.90 -0.07
CA THR A 120 -1.38 30.33 -1.40
C THR A 120 -0.14 30.55 -2.27
N GLY A 121 0.25 29.54 -3.06
CA GLY A 121 1.42 29.64 -3.93
C GLY A 121 2.76 29.26 -3.28
N THR A 122 2.80 28.95 -1.97
CA THR A 122 4.05 28.57 -1.28
C THR A 122 4.55 27.15 -1.60
N GLY A 123 3.87 26.41 -2.48
CA GLY A 123 4.31 25.08 -2.95
C GLY A 123 3.82 23.91 -2.13
N LYS A 124 2.85 24.04 -1.23
CA LYS A 124 2.31 22.93 -0.41
C LYS A 124 1.89 21.72 -1.23
N THR A 125 1.04 21.93 -2.22
CA THR A 125 0.57 20.86 -3.13
C THR A 125 1.70 20.28 -3.97
N LEU A 126 2.68 21.11 -4.38
CA LEU A 126 3.84 20.67 -5.14
C LEU A 126 4.73 19.72 -4.31
N LEU A 127 4.97 20.05 -3.03
CA LEU A 127 5.71 19.19 -2.11
C LEU A 127 5.04 17.81 -1.98
N ALA A 128 3.74 17.75 -1.71
CA ALA A 128 3.00 16.49 -1.57
C ALA A 128 3.04 15.66 -2.87
N ARG A 129 2.84 16.30 -4.03
CA ARG A 129 2.89 15.64 -5.33
C ARG A 129 4.29 15.13 -5.68
N SER A 130 5.33 15.88 -5.33
CA SER A 130 6.72 15.47 -5.58
C SER A 130 7.09 14.24 -4.76
N ILE A 131 6.62 14.15 -3.51
CA ILE A 131 6.80 12.96 -2.67
C ILE A 131 6.06 11.75 -3.25
N ALA A 132 4.80 11.90 -3.64
CA ALA A 132 4.03 10.80 -4.22
C ALA A 132 4.71 10.24 -5.49
N LYS A 133 5.26 11.11 -6.32
CA LYS A 133 6.05 10.72 -7.51
C LYS A 133 7.34 9.99 -7.13
N LEU A 134 8.08 10.51 -6.14
CA LEU A 134 9.34 9.90 -5.67
C LEU A 134 9.11 8.48 -5.16
N LEU A 135 8.03 8.28 -4.42
CA LEU A 135 7.67 6.99 -3.81
C LEU A 135 6.93 6.07 -4.79
N ASN A 136 6.57 6.59 -5.97
CA ASN A 136 5.78 5.88 -6.97
C ASN A 136 4.47 5.30 -6.38
N VAL A 137 3.73 6.16 -5.66
CA VAL A 137 2.46 5.79 -5.03
C VAL A 137 1.30 6.61 -5.61
N PRO A 138 0.07 6.08 -5.59
CA PRO A 138 -1.12 6.81 -6.01
C PRO A 138 -1.27 8.13 -5.25
N PHE A 139 -1.70 9.18 -5.96
CA PHE A 139 -1.87 10.51 -5.40
C PHE A 139 -3.23 11.10 -5.78
N CYS A 140 -3.99 11.52 -4.77
CA CYS A 140 -5.29 12.16 -4.94
C CYS A 140 -5.32 13.52 -4.25
N ILE A 141 -5.93 14.51 -4.90
CA ILE A 141 -6.22 15.82 -4.32
C ILE A 141 -7.73 15.91 -4.09
N ALA A 142 -8.12 16.30 -2.88
CA ALA A 142 -9.49 16.59 -2.52
C ALA A 142 -9.58 18.04 -2.03
N ASP A 143 -10.59 18.76 -2.50
CA ASP A 143 -10.92 20.11 -2.01
C ASP A 143 -11.90 19.96 -0.84
N ALA A 144 -11.51 20.43 0.34
CA ALA A 144 -12.33 20.32 1.54
C ALA A 144 -13.64 21.13 1.46
N THR A 145 -13.70 22.13 0.60
CA THR A 145 -14.89 22.99 0.46
C THR A 145 -16.06 22.32 -0.25
N VAL A 146 -15.79 21.27 -1.04
CA VAL A 146 -16.81 20.47 -1.77
C VAL A 146 -17.30 19.30 -0.96
N LEU A 147 -16.58 18.93 0.12
CA LEU A 147 -16.92 17.79 0.97
C LEU A 147 -18.10 18.15 1.88
N THR A 148 -19.08 17.26 1.93
CA THR A 148 -20.27 17.40 2.78
C THR A 148 -20.51 16.11 3.56
N GLU A 149 -21.32 16.22 4.62
CA GLU A 149 -21.80 15.03 5.31
C GLU A 149 -22.74 14.23 4.42
N ALA A 150 -22.74 12.91 4.59
CA ALA A 150 -23.58 11.99 3.82
C ALA A 150 -25.05 12.42 3.85
N GLY A 151 -25.64 12.57 2.66
CA GLY A 151 -27.03 12.99 2.48
C GLY A 151 -27.25 14.49 2.22
N TYR A 152 -26.22 15.31 2.21
CA TYR A 152 -26.31 16.71 1.78
C TYR A 152 -25.79 16.88 0.34
N VAL A 153 -26.12 18.04 -0.27
CA VAL A 153 -25.65 18.35 -1.63
C VAL A 153 -24.15 18.66 -1.60
N GLY A 154 -23.34 17.80 -2.15
CA GLY A 154 -21.89 17.88 -2.22
C GLY A 154 -21.27 16.51 -2.46
N GLU A 155 -19.94 16.43 -2.38
CA GLU A 155 -19.24 15.15 -2.49
C GLU A 155 -19.09 14.52 -1.09
N ASP A 156 -19.42 13.24 -0.98
CA ASP A 156 -19.18 12.48 0.25
C ASP A 156 -17.69 12.25 0.49
N VAL A 157 -17.28 12.16 1.76
CA VAL A 157 -15.88 11.86 2.14
C VAL A 157 -15.40 10.57 1.50
N GLU A 158 -16.28 9.60 1.28
CA GLU A 158 -16.01 8.33 0.59
C GLU A 158 -15.59 8.52 -0.87
N SER A 159 -15.98 9.64 -1.50
CA SER A 159 -15.56 9.98 -2.87
C SER A 159 -14.05 10.16 -2.99
N ILE A 160 -13.37 10.58 -1.92
CA ILE A 160 -11.91 10.69 -1.86
C ILE A 160 -11.26 9.33 -2.04
N LEU A 161 -11.79 8.29 -1.38
CA LEU A 161 -11.28 6.92 -1.50
C LEU A 161 -11.50 6.38 -2.92
N SER A 162 -12.65 6.68 -3.53
CA SER A 162 -12.94 6.31 -4.91
C SER A 162 -11.96 6.97 -5.89
N ARG A 163 -11.62 8.23 -5.70
CA ARG A 163 -10.62 8.94 -6.51
C ARG A 163 -9.21 8.37 -6.30
N LEU A 164 -8.85 8.03 -5.05
CA LEU A 164 -7.57 7.39 -4.77
C LEU A 164 -7.48 6.03 -5.44
N LEU A 165 -8.56 5.23 -5.40
CA LEU A 165 -8.64 3.94 -6.05
C LEU A 165 -8.53 4.07 -7.58
N GLN A 166 -9.16 5.08 -8.20
CA GLN A 166 -8.96 5.40 -9.61
C GLN A 166 -7.52 5.77 -9.94
N ALA A 167 -6.87 6.57 -9.08
CA ALA A 167 -5.46 6.94 -9.25
C ALA A 167 -4.51 5.74 -9.08
N ALA A 168 -4.99 4.66 -8.49
CA ALA A 168 -4.30 3.37 -8.32
C ALA A 168 -4.66 2.34 -9.40
N ASP A 169 -5.34 2.74 -10.49
CA ASP A 169 -5.86 1.84 -11.52
C ASP A 169 -6.72 0.68 -10.95
N PHE A 170 -7.48 0.97 -9.89
CA PHE A 170 -8.32 0.04 -9.14
C PHE A 170 -7.55 -1.06 -8.38
N ASP A 171 -6.24 -0.93 -8.22
CA ASP A 171 -5.45 -1.78 -7.34
C ASP A 171 -5.58 -1.30 -5.88
N VAL A 172 -6.33 -2.08 -5.07
CA VAL A 172 -6.57 -1.79 -3.65
C VAL A 172 -5.27 -1.77 -2.85
N ASN A 173 -4.34 -2.70 -3.12
CA ASN A 173 -3.07 -2.77 -2.41
C ASN A 173 -2.18 -1.55 -2.70
N ALA A 174 -2.22 -1.02 -3.91
CA ALA A 174 -1.54 0.22 -4.26
C ALA A 174 -2.25 1.42 -3.60
N ALA A 175 -3.58 1.47 -3.62
CA ALA A 175 -4.38 2.54 -3.02
C ALA A 175 -4.15 2.68 -1.51
N GLU A 176 -4.01 1.57 -0.77
CA GLU A 176 -3.71 1.56 0.67
C GLU A 176 -2.40 2.28 1.04
N ARG A 177 -1.50 2.44 0.08
CA ARG A 177 -0.21 3.13 0.23
C ARG A 177 -0.21 4.53 -0.37
N GLY A 178 -1.33 4.93 -0.96
CA GLY A 178 -1.49 6.20 -1.62
C GLY A 178 -1.45 7.38 -0.65
N ILE A 179 -1.28 8.56 -1.23
CA ILE A 179 -1.27 9.82 -0.50
C ILE A 179 -2.49 10.64 -0.92
N VAL A 180 -3.28 11.04 0.06
CA VAL A 180 -4.39 11.99 -0.12
C VAL A 180 -3.93 13.36 0.38
N PHE A 181 -4.03 14.37 -0.48
CA PHE A 181 -3.83 15.77 -0.13
C PHE A 181 -5.17 16.47 -0.06
N ILE A 182 -5.55 16.91 1.15
CA ILE A 182 -6.79 17.67 1.37
C ILE A 182 -6.42 19.14 1.37
N ASP A 183 -6.89 19.86 0.35
CA ASP A 183 -6.67 21.31 0.22
C ASP A 183 -7.81 22.11 0.88
N GLU A 184 -7.54 23.36 1.20
CA GLU A 184 -8.50 24.36 1.70
C GLU A 184 -9.26 23.95 2.98
N ILE A 185 -8.67 23.11 3.83
CA ILE A 185 -9.30 22.60 5.05
C ILE A 185 -9.72 23.72 6.04
N ASP A 186 -9.05 24.86 5.99
CA ASP A 186 -9.36 26.04 6.79
C ASP A 186 -10.70 26.70 6.42
N LYS A 187 -11.23 26.42 5.23
CA LYS A 187 -12.51 26.98 4.77
C LYS A 187 -13.73 26.22 5.33
N ILE A 188 -13.58 24.99 5.77
CA ILE A 188 -14.66 24.21 6.39
C ILE A 188 -15.16 24.91 7.66
N ALA A 189 -14.25 25.46 8.47
CA ALA A 189 -14.59 26.11 9.74
C ALA A 189 -15.36 27.43 9.58
N ARG A 190 -15.46 27.98 8.37
CA ARG A 190 -16.16 29.26 8.10
C ARG A 190 -17.61 29.10 7.65
N ARG A 191 -18.12 27.87 7.58
CA ARG A 191 -19.49 27.58 7.11
C ARG A 191 -20.59 27.68 8.19
N SER A 192 -20.25 28.06 9.42
CA SER A 192 -21.18 28.05 10.56
C SER A 192 -21.69 29.44 10.98
N ASP A 193 -21.78 30.41 10.07
CA ASP A 193 -22.51 31.68 10.31
C ASP A 193 -23.62 31.89 9.26
#